data_c7ba7550494b283175cc99f130c924e9
#
_entry.id   c7ba7550494b283175cc99f130c924e9
#
_cell.length_a   1.000
_cell.length_b   1.000
_cell.length_c   1.000
_cell.angle_alpha   90.00
_cell.angle_beta   90.00
_cell.angle_gamma   90.00
#
_symmetry.space_group_name_H-M   'P 1'
#
loop_
_entity.id
_entity.type
_entity.pdbx_description
1 polymer ?
#
loop_
_entity_poly.entity_id
_entity_poly.type
_entity_poly.pdbx_seq_one_letter_code
_entity_poly.pdbx_strand_id
1 'polypeptide(L)'
;MKNKDQALKWKLCDTYFSILNAGNKNSITLEEICSKSKVSYEEARKIIPKDFVHNPFFFLKILVTKLDDEALEEFKADVFEDSISTTYDKILEGITLRFEKLLEYRSALKIFSAGLDRKAEIFFKLLQQNYSFMFNLLEIVENKQNCGLKTIKSVALNIVFIKGMEVFLKDENNNLDSTLRYLDKYLKDIEDVGFFTGIIKK
;
A
#
# COMPACT_ATOMS: atom_id res chain seq x y z
N MET A 1 7.89 12.20 -22.60
CA MET A 1 8.41 12.89 -21.41
C MET A 1 7.86 12.30 -20.11
N LYS A 2 6.54 12.20 -19.90
CA LYS A 2 5.94 11.68 -18.63
C LYS A 2 6.50 10.31 -18.17
N ASN A 3 6.68 9.34 -19.08
CA ASN A 3 7.17 7.98 -18.72
C ASN A 3 8.63 7.97 -18.22
N LYS A 4 9.50 8.83 -18.78
CA LYS A 4 10.90 8.89 -18.34
C LYS A 4 11.03 9.46 -16.93
N ASP A 5 10.26 10.51 -16.63
CA ASP A 5 10.26 11.14 -15.30
C ASP A 5 9.68 10.18 -14.23
N GLN A 6 8.71 9.37 -14.60
CA GLN A 6 8.11 8.38 -13.69
C GLN A 6 9.07 7.22 -13.41
N ALA A 7 9.74 6.70 -14.44
CA ALA A 7 10.78 5.68 -14.28
C ALA A 7 11.94 6.18 -13.40
N LEU A 8 12.33 7.45 -13.57
CA LEU A 8 13.38 8.06 -12.77
C LEU A 8 12.96 8.25 -11.30
N LYS A 9 11.71 8.71 -11.07
CA LYS A 9 11.13 8.79 -9.72
C LYS A 9 11.13 7.44 -9.02
N TRP A 10 10.72 6.40 -9.73
CA TRP A 10 10.70 5.06 -9.19
C TRP A 10 12.10 4.57 -8.83
N LYS A 11 13.07 4.73 -9.72
CA LYS A 11 14.46 4.33 -9.50
C LYS A 11 15.06 4.98 -8.25
N LEU A 12 14.80 6.27 -8.04
CA LEU A 12 15.25 6.99 -6.86
C LEU A 12 14.54 6.52 -5.59
N CYS A 13 13.23 6.25 -5.69
CA CYS A 13 12.41 5.72 -4.61
C CYS A 13 12.86 4.34 -4.17
N ASP A 14 13.03 3.42 -5.11
CA ASP A 14 13.49 2.05 -4.86
C ASP A 14 14.88 2.04 -4.22
N THR A 15 15.79 2.87 -4.72
CA THR A 15 17.12 3.06 -4.11
C THR A 15 17.01 3.58 -2.66
N TYR A 16 16.12 4.52 -2.37
CA TYR A 16 15.90 5.05 -1.02
C TYR A 16 15.46 3.92 -0.07
N PHE A 17 14.47 3.12 -0.46
CA PHE A 17 14.00 2.00 0.36
C PHE A 17 15.01 0.86 0.47
N SER A 18 15.80 0.59 -0.56
CA SER A 18 16.94 -0.33 -0.51
C SER A 18 17.99 0.10 0.53
N ILE A 19 18.28 1.38 0.63
CA ILE A 19 19.19 1.92 1.65
C ILE A 19 18.61 1.73 3.07
N LEU A 20 17.32 1.98 3.24
CA LEU A 20 16.62 1.72 4.51
C LEU A 20 16.62 0.24 4.89
N ASN A 21 16.35 -0.65 3.94
CA ASN A 21 16.36 -2.10 4.15
C ASN A 21 17.73 -2.61 4.60
N ALA A 22 18.81 -2.01 4.11
CA ALA A 22 20.18 -2.32 4.53
C ALA A 22 20.53 -1.85 5.96
N GLY A 23 19.56 -1.29 6.70
CA GLY A 23 19.71 -0.88 8.09
C GLY A 23 20.41 0.47 8.29
N ASN A 24 20.64 1.22 7.21
CA ASN A 24 21.24 2.56 7.30
C ASN A 24 20.18 3.57 7.80
N LYS A 25 20.16 3.79 9.12
CA LYS A 25 19.15 4.60 9.82
C LYS A 25 19.46 6.09 9.90
N ASN A 26 20.71 6.48 9.63
CA ASN A 26 21.13 7.86 9.72
C ASN A 26 20.78 8.58 8.42
N SER A 27 20.37 9.83 8.50
CA SER A 27 19.89 10.71 7.43
C SER A 27 20.41 10.33 6.03
N ILE A 28 19.56 9.61 5.26
CA ILE A 28 19.86 9.29 3.86
C ILE A 28 19.94 10.59 3.09
N THR A 29 21.09 10.86 2.46
CA THR A 29 21.30 12.07 1.69
C THR A 29 20.93 11.88 0.21
N LEU A 30 20.67 12.98 -0.49
CA LEU A 30 20.41 12.93 -1.93
C LEU A 30 21.63 12.43 -2.71
N GLU A 31 22.83 12.80 -2.27
CA GLU A 31 24.09 12.35 -2.83
C GLU A 31 24.23 10.82 -2.75
N GLU A 32 23.87 10.23 -1.61
CA GLU A 32 23.90 8.77 -1.44
C GLU A 32 22.90 8.08 -2.37
N ILE A 33 21.66 8.59 -2.47
CA ILE A 33 20.65 8.07 -3.39
C ILE A 33 21.14 8.17 -4.83
N CYS A 34 21.68 9.32 -5.23
CA CYS A 34 22.20 9.55 -6.59
C CYS A 34 23.36 8.59 -6.91
N SER A 35 24.30 8.43 -5.99
CA SER A 35 25.45 7.53 -6.17
C SER A 35 25.01 6.08 -6.36
N LYS A 36 24.13 5.57 -5.50
CA LYS A 36 23.65 4.17 -5.58
C LYS A 36 22.73 3.94 -6.78
N SER A 37 21.88 4.90 -7.11
CA SER A 37 20.98 4.83 -8.26
C SER A 37 21.66 5.08 -9.60
N LYS A 38 22.92 5.58 -9.63
CA LYS A 38 23.60 6.03 -10.85
C LYS A 38 22.78 7.09 -11.62
N VAL A 39 22.16 8.00 -10.89
CA VAL A 39 21.40 9.16 -11.41
C VAL A 39 22.18 10.41 -11.09
N SER A 40 22.26 11.34 -12.05
CA SER A 40 22.95 12.60 -11.79
C SER A 40 22.21 13.44 -10.75
N TYR A 41 22.96 14.19 -9.94
CA TYR A 41 22.40 15.06 -8.91
C TYR A 41 21.45 16.11 -9.51
N GLU A 42 21.77 16.63 -10.68
CA GLU A 42 20.96 17.63 -11.38
C GLU A 42 19.60 17.06 -11.83
N GLU A 43 19.57 15.81 -12.34
CA GLU A 43 18.34 15.14 -12.71
C GLU A 43 17.49 14.83 -11.48
N ALA A 44 18.09 14.31 -10.42
CA ALA A 44 17.40 14.02 -9.18
C ALA A 44 16.79 15.29 -8.55
N ARG A 45 17.50 16.41 -8.57
CA ARG A 45 17.04 17.71 -8.03
C ARG A 45 15.84 18.30 -8.76
N LYS A 46 15.61 17.95 -10.01
CA LYS A 46 14.40 18.37 -10.75
C LYS A 46 13.15 17.64 -10.27
N ILE A 47 13.31 16.50 -9.63
CA ILE A 47 12.23 15.57 -9.25
C ILE A 47 12.01 15.57 -7.75
N ILE A 48 13.08 15.52 -6.97
CA ILE A 48 13.02 15.39 -5.51
C ILE A 48 12.88 16.79 -4.87
N PRO A 49 11.88 16.99 -4.00
CA PRO A 49 11.74 18.25 -3.24
C PRO A 49 13.00 18.56 -2.44
N LYS A 50 13.28 19.85 -2.24
CA LYS A 50 14.47 20.30 -1.48
C LYS A 50 14.45 19.84 -0.02
N ASP A 51 13.27 19.66 0.53
CA ASP A 51 13.00 19.28 1.92
C ASP A 51 12.75 17.78 2.12
N PHE A 52 13.07 16.94 1.11
CA PHE A 52 12.75 15.49 1.19
C PHE A 52 13.38 14.80 2.41
N VAL A 53 14.54 15.28 2.87
CA VAL A 53 15.23 14.74 4.07
C VAL A 53 14.37 14.95 5.31
N HIS A 54 13.61 16.03 5.37
CA HIS A 54 12.68 16.34 6.46
C HIS A 54 11.25 15.83 6.20
N ASN A 55 10.96 15.43 4.96
CA ASN A 55 9.66 14.93 4.54
C ASN A 55 9.79 13.65 3.69
N PRO A 56 10.18 12.52 4.30
CA PRO A 56 10.37 11.25 3.61
C PRO A 56 9.07 10.68 3.03
N PHE A 57 7.93 11.30 3.32
CA PHE A 57 6.63 10.93 2.75
C PHE A 57 6.60 11.03 1.23
N PHE A 58 7.46 11.87 0.63
CA PHE A 58 7.59 11.94 -0.82
C PHE A 58 7.88 10.56 -1.44
N PHE A 59 8.86 9.83 -0.91
CA PHE A 59 9.20 8.49 -1.40
C PHE A 59 8.16 7.46 -1.01
N LEU A 60 7.61 7.53 0.21
CA LEU A 60 6.56 6.62 0.63
C LEU A 60 5.32 6.71 -0.28
N LYS A 61 4.93 7.92 -0.67
CA LYS A 61 3.83 8.13 -1.61
C LYS A 61 4.12 7.47 -2.97
N ILE A 62 5.33 7.62 -3.50
CA ILE A 62 5.73 7.01 -4.78
C ILE A 62 5.67 5.48 -4.67
N LEU A 63 6.25 4.92 -3.59
CA LEU A 63 6.24 3.48 -3.32
C LEU A 63 4.81 2.95 -3.29
N VAL A 64 4.00 3.46 -2.37
CA VAL A 64 2.64 2.94 -2.15
C VAL A 64 1.79 3.10 -3.40
N THR A 65 1.87 4.24 -4.11
CA THR A 65 1.11 4.42 -5.36
C THR A 65 1.48 3.36 -6.40
N LYS A 66 2.78 3.11 -6.60
CA LYS A 66 3.20 2.11 -7.59
C LYS A 66 2.79 0.70 -7.21
N LEU A 67 2.98 0.30 -5.94
CA LEU A 67 2.60 -1.03 -5.48
C LEU A 67 1.08 -1.24 -5.48
N ASP A 68 0.31 -0.19 -5.19
CA ASP A 68 -1.15 -0.21 -5.29
C ASP A 68 -1.62 -0.41 -6.74
N ASP A 69 -1.02 0.31 -7.68
CA ASP A 69 -1.32 0.18 -9.11
C ASP A 69 -1.00 -1.23 -9.61
N GLU A 70 0.18 -1.77 -9.26
CA GLU A 70 0.60 -3.13 -9.63
C GLU A 70 -0.32 -4.20 -9.04
N ALA A 71 -0.68 -4.09 -7.76
CA ALA A 71 -1.59 -5.03 -7.11
C ALA A 71 -2.99 -5.01 -7.76
N LEU A 72 -3.53 -3.81 -8.08
CA LEU A 72 -4.83 -3.69 -8.72
C LEU A 72 -4.82 -4.16 -10.18
N GLU A 73 -3.73 -3.98 -10.92
CA GLU A 73 -3.58 -4.48 -12.29
C GLU A 73 -3.53 -6.01 -12.32
N GLU A 74 -2.72 -6.63 -11.44
CA GLU A 74 -2.64 -8.07 -11.28
C GLU A 74 -3.99 -8.65 -10.87
N PHE A 75 -4.60 -8.10 -9.83
CA PHE A 75 -5.91 -8.51 -9.34
C PHE A 75 -7.00 -8.44 -10.41
N LYS A 76 -7.01 -7.39 -11.25
CA LYS A 76 -7.98 -7.27 -12.36
C LYS A 76 -7.85 -8.41 -13.36
N ALA A 77 -6.62 -8.82 -13.68
CA ALA A 77 -6.37 -9.92 -14.61
C ALA A 77 -6.94 -11.23 -14.06
N ASP A 78 -6.68 -11.52 -12.78
CA ASP A 78 -7.09 -12.74 -12.11
C ASP A 78 -8.62 -12.82 -11.94
N VAL A 79 -9.24 -11.73 -11.46
CA VAL A 79 -10.71 -11.67 -11.24
C VAL A 79 -11.50 -11.73 -12.54
N PHE A 80 -10.95 -11.27 -13.66
CA PHE A 80 -11.65 -11.31 -14.96
C PHE A 80 -11.89 -12.75 -15.42
N GLU A 81 -11.00 -13.67 -15.10
CA GLU A 81 -11.10 -15.10 -15.44
C GLU A 81 -11.84 -15.91 -14.37
N ASP A 82 -12.00 -15.37 -13.17
CA ASP A 82 -12.60 -16.08 -12.03
C ASP A 82 -14.10 -15.80 -11.91
N SER A 83 -14.89 -16.82 -12.26
CA SER A 83 -16.36 -16.84 -12.10
C SER A 83 -16.86 -17.60 -10.86
N ILE A 84 -15.95 -18.19 -10.08
CA ILE A 84 -16.30 -19.15 -9.00
C ILE A 84 -16.16 -18.51 -7.61
N SER A 85 -15.13 -17.69 -7.41
CA SER A 85 -14.84 -17.10 -6.09
C SER A 85 -15.91 -16.12 -5.64
N THR A 86 -16.16 -16.14 -4.32
CA THR A 86 -17.10 -15.21 -3.69
C THR A 86 -16.55 -13.80 -3.64
N THR A 87 -17.41 -12.81 -3.37
CA THR A 87 -16.99 -11.42 -3.11
C THR A 87 -15.97 -11.35 -1.96
N TYR A 88 -16.16 -12.18 -0.93
CA TYR A 88 -15.23 -12.30 0.19
C TYR A 88 -13.83 -12.75 -0.28
N ASP A 89 -13.77 -13.86 -1.03
CA ASP A 89 -12.51 -14.43 -1.50
C ASP A 89 -11.74 -13.39 -2.36
N LYS A 90 -12.45 -12.72 -3.26
CA LYS A 90 -11.88 -11.68 -4.12
C LYS A 90 -11.33 -10.47 -3.34
N ILE A 91 -12.02 -10.04 -2.28
CA ILE A 91 -11.54 -8.95 -1.44
C ILE A 91 -10.31 -9.38 -0.63
N LEU A 92 -10.33 -10.60 -0.05
CA LEU A 92 -9.20 -11.15 0.67
C LEU A 92 -7.98 -11.25 -0.24
N GLU A 93 -8.14 -11.78 -1.46
CA GLU A 93 -7.10 -11.89 -2.47
C GLU A 93 -6.50 -10.53 -2.85
N GLY A 94 -7.33 -9.54 -3.19
CA GLY A 94 -6.85 -8.20 -3.58
C GLY A 94 -6.09 -7.49 -2.44
N ILE A 95 -6.50 -7.68 -1.18
CA ILE A 95 -5.76 -7.15 -0.02
C ILE A 95 -4.46 -7.95 0.18
N THR A 96 -4.47 -9.26 -0.02
CA THR A 96 -3.30 -10.14 0.08
C THR A 96 -2.24 -9.74 -0.92
N LEU A 97 -2.59 -9.59 -2.21
CA LEU A 97 -1.68 -9.14 -3.25
C LEU A 97 -0.98 -7.83 -2.88
N ARG A 98 -1.71 -6.89 -2.28
CA ARG A 98 -1.11 -5.66 -1.80
C ARG A 98 -0.06 -5.90 -0.71
N PHE A 99 -0.31 -6.80 0.25
CA PHE A 99 0.68 -7.17 1.27
C PHE A 99 1.88 -7.89 0.68
N GLU A 100 1.68 -8.73 -0.33
CA GLU A 100 2.76 -9.40 -1.07
C GLU A 100 3.69 -8.39 -1.74
N LYS A 101 3.14 -7.37 -2.41
CA LYS A 101 3.95 -6.27 -2.98
C LYS A 101 4.70 -5.47 -1.91
N LEU A 102 4.14 -5.32 -0.71
CA LEU A 102 4.79 -4.62 0.40
C LEU A 102 5.87 -5.46 1.12
N LEU A 103 5.88 -6.79 0.92
CA LEU A 103 6.73 -7.72 1.67
C LEU A 103 8.22 -7.42 1.49
N GLU A 104 8.65 -7.11 0.28
CA GLU A 104 10.03 -6.73 -0.02
C GLU A 104 10.49 -5.48 0.74
N TYR A 105 9.56 -4.59 1.06
CA TYR A 105 9.83 -3.31 1.73
C TYR A 105 9.54 -3.34 3.23
N ARG A 106 9.17 -4.49 3.82
CA ARG A 106 8.73 -4.60 5.22
C ARG A 106 9.71 -3.98 6.20
N SER A 107 11.00 -4.32 6.10
CA SER A 107 12.03 -3.80 7.02
C SER A 107 12.16 -2.28 6.94
N ALA A 108 12.15 -1.73 5.73
CA ALA A 108 12.19 -0.29 5.52
C ALA A 108 10.91 0.40 6.03
N LEU A 109 9.75 -0.21 5.81
CA LEU A 109 8.46 0.30 6.30
C LEU A 109 8.40 0.26 7.84
N LYS A 110 8.99 -0.75 8.48
CA LYS A 110 9.12 -0.83 9.94
C LYS A 110 9.96 0.33 10.49
N ILE A 111 11.10 0.62 9.85
CA ILE A 111 11.94 1.77 10.21
C ILE A 111 11.19 3.08 10.01
N PHE A 112 10.49 3.20 8.88
CA PHE A 112 9.71 4.38 8.53
C PHE A 112 8.55 4.61 9.53
N SER A 113 7.81 3.56 9.89
CA SER A 113 6.67 3.63 10.80
C SER A 113 7.06 4.08 12.21
N ALA A 114 8.24 3.70 12.69
CA ALA A 114 8.75 4.13 13.99
C ALA A 114 8.93 5.66 14.11
N GLY A 115 8.98 6.38 12.98
CA GLY A 115 9.03 7.83 12.91
C GLY A 115 7.67 8.52 12.70
N LEU A 116 6.59 7.75 12.45
CA LEU A 116 5.27 8.29 12.11
C LEU A 116 4.48 8.86 13.28
N ASP A 117 4.71 8.39 14.51
CA ASP A 117 3.93 8.78 15.70
C ASP A 117 3.89 10.30 15.96
N ARG A 118 4.70 11.05 15.24
CA ARG A 118 4.82 12.51 15.40
C ARG A 118 4.29 13.32 14.21
N LYS A 119 3.73 12.69 13.16
CA LYS A 119 3.32 13.39 11.93
C LYS A 119 1.90 13.01 11.50
N ALA A 120 0.91 13.58 12.19
CA ALA A 120 -0.51 13.39 11.88
C ALA A 120 -0.85 13.60 10.39
N GLU A 121 -0.21 14.58 9.73
CA GLU A 121 -0.42 14.85 8.30
C GLU A 121 -0.05 13.67 7.41
N ILE A 122 1.05 12.98 7.71
CA ILE A 122 1.49 11.80 6.95
C ILE A 122 0.50 10.67 7.16
N PHE A 123 0.04 10.48 8.39
CA PHE A 123 -0.97 9.47 8.72
C PHE A 123 -2.27 9.71 7.93
N PHE A 124 -2.80 10.93 7.89
CA PHE A 124 -3.99 11.25 7.12
C PHE A 124 -3.82 11.04 5.61
N LYS A 125 -2.66 11.37 5.05
CA LYS A 125 -2.38 11.12 3.62
C LYS A 125 -2.33 9.63 3.30
N LEU A 126 -1.75 8.81 4.18
CA LEU A 126 -1.75 7.35 4.05
C LEU A 126 -3.16 6.77 4.17
N LEU A 127 -3.96 7.26 5.11
CA LEU A 127 -5.36 6.87 5.24
C LEU A 127 -6.14 7.14 3.95
N GLN A 128 -5.95 8.31 3.35
CA GLN A 128 -6.60 8.66 2.10
C GLN A 128 -6.17 7.75 0.94
N GLN A 129 -4.88 7.42 0.85
CA GLN A 129 -4.35 6.53 -0.19
C GLN A 129 -4.87 5.10 0.01
N ASN A 130 -4.87 4.59 1.24
CA ASN A 130 -5.45 3.28 1.56
C ASN A 130 -6.93 3.22 1.23
N TYR A 131 -7.69 4.29 1.56
CA TYR A 131 -9.10 4.39 1.20
C TYR A 131 -9.29 4.32 -0.32
N SER A 132 -8.47 5.02 -1.10
CA SER A 132 -8.53 4.99 -2.57
C SER A 132 -8.28 3.59 -3.13
N PHE A 133 -7.30 2.87 -2.57
CA PHE A 133 -7.06 1.47 -2.95
C PHE A 133 -8.28 0.59 -2.66
N MET A 134 -8.84 0.65 -1.44
CA MET A 134 -10.00 -0.15 -1.06
C MET A 134 -11.25 0.18 -1.90
N PHE A 135 -11.42 1.46 -2.24
CA PHE A 135 -12.51 1.88 -3.11
C PHE A 135 -12.35 1.30 -4.53
N ASN A 136 -11.14 1.36 -5.11
CA ASN A 136 -10.84 0.80 -6.42
C ASN A 136 -10.95 -0.73 -6.43
N LEU A 137 -10.51 -1.40 -5.36
CA LEU A 137 -10.69 -2.85 -5.20
C LEU A 137 -12.17 -3.24 -5.24
N LEU A 138 -13.01 -2.53 -4.49
CA LEU A 138 -14.47 -2.74 -4.51
C LEU A 138 -15.10 -2.41 -5.86
N GLU A 139 -14.56 -1.43 -6.60
CA GLU A 139 -14.99 -1.13 -7.98
C GLU A 139 -14.78 -2.32 -8.91
N ILE A 140 -13.67 -3.05 -8.75
CA ILE A 140 -13.37 -4.23 -9.56
C ILE A 140 -14.30 -5.39 -9.17
N VAL A 141 -14.51 -5.62 -7.87
CA VAL A 141 -15.29 -6.77 -7.37
C VAL A 141 -16.79 -6.59 -7.53
N GLU A 142 -17.30 -5.37 -7.33
CA GLU A 142 -18.74 -5.08 -7.18
C GLU A 142 -19.27 -4.13 -8.27
N ASN A 143 -19.25 -4.55 -9.50
CA ASN A 143 -19.51 -3.78 -10.73
C ASN A 143 -20.71 -2.79 -10.76
N LYS A 144 -21.64 -2.73 -9.77
CA LYS A 144 -22.87 -1.91 -9.83
C LYS A 144 -23.45 -1.46 -8.49
N GLN A 145 -22.66 -1.28 -7.44
CA GLN A 145 -23.23 -0.86 -6.15
C GLN A 145 -23.45 0.65 -6.02
N ASN A 146 -24.41 0.99 -5.14
CA ASN A 146 -24.64 2.37 -4.70
C ASN A 146 -23.36 2.97 -4.12
N CYS A 147 -22.94 4.15 -4.59
CA CYS A 147 -21.72 4.83 -4.20
C CYS A 147 -21.61 5.03 -2.65
N GLY A 148 -22.73 5.29 -1.97
CA GLY A 148 -22.75 5.44 -0.52
C GLY A 148 -22.37 4.16 0.22
N LEU A 149 -22.90 3.01 -0.20
CA LEU A 149 -22.57 1.71 0.42
C LEU A 149 -21.10 1.33 0.17
N LYS A 150 -20.60 1.58 -1.05
CA LYS A 150 -19.19 1.35 -1.39
C LYS A 150 -18.26 2.20 -0.52
N THR A 151 -18.61 3.44 -0.25
CA THR A 151 -17.86 4.33 0.66
C THR A 151 -17.74 3.72 2.07
N ILE A 152 -18.85 3.23 2.64
CA ILE A 152 -18.86 2.61 3.97
C ILE A 152 -17.99 1.36 3.99
N LYS A 153 -18.13 0.49 2.98
CA LYS A 153 -17.29 -0.71 2.83
C LYS A 153 -15.81 -0.36 2.71
N SER A 154 -15.46 0.64 1.92
CA SER A 154 -14.07 1.09 1.76
C SER A 154 -13.47 1.57 3.08
N VAL A 155 -14.24 2.26 3.91
CA VAL A 155 -13.80 2.70 5.25
C VAL A 155 -13.56 1.50 6.16
N ALA A 156 -14.46 0.51 6.17
CA ALA A 156 -14.29 -0.67 7.00
C ALA A 156 -13.08 -1.50 6.56
N LEU A 157 -12.90 -1.74 5.26
CA LEU A 157 -11.72 -2.42 4.71
C LEU A 157 -10.43 -1.65 5.02
N ASN A 158 -10.47 -0.33 4.99
CA ASN A 158 -9.33 0.51 5.37
C ASN A 158 -8.93 0.28 6.84
N ILE A 159 -9.88 0.16 7.75
CA ILE A 159 -9.60 -0.15 9.16
C ILE A 159 -8.96 -1.53 9.30
N VAL A 160 -9.51 -2.56 8.63
CA VAL A 160 -8.93 -3.91 8.63
C VAL A 160 -7.50 -3.89 8.09
N PHE A 161 -7.26 -3.19 6.98
CA PHE A 161 -5.92 -3.08 6.40
C PHE A 161 -4.93 -2.41 7.35
N ILE A 162 -5.30 -1.28 7.99
CA ILE A 162 -4.42 -0.58 8.93
C ILE A 162 -4.03 -1.49 10.10
N LYS A 163 -4.98 -2.24 10.62
CA LYS A 163 -4.71 -3.22 11.68
C LYS A 163 -3.88 -4.40 11.17
N GLY A 164 -4.14 -4.87 9.95
CA GLY A 164 -3.29 -5.84 9.26
C GLY A 164 -1.85 -5.36 9.10
N MET A 165 -1.64 -4.07 8.80
CA MET A 165 -0.31 -3.46 8.74
C MET A 165 0.42 -3.49 10.09
N GLU A 166 -0.29 -3.32 11.22
CA GLU A 166 0.34 -3.46 12.54
C GLU A 166 0.87 -4.89 12.77
N VAL A 167 0.13 -5.91 12.32
CA VAL A 167 0.56 -7.31 12.37
C VAL A 167 1.73 -7.55 11.42
N PHE A 168 1.60 -7.11 10.17
CA PHE A 168 2.61 -7.22 9.14
C PHE A 168 3.96 -6.64 9.54
N LEU A 169 3.97 -5.46 10.15
CA LEU A 169 5.22 -4.79 10.57
C LEU A 169 5.86 -5.44 11.82
N LYS A 170 5.08 -6.17 12.61
CA LYS A 170 5.58 -6.89 13.81
C LYS A 170 6.06 -8.30 13.49
N ASP A 171 5.60 -8.87 12.36
CA ASP A 171 5.96 -10.23 11.96
C ASP A 171 7.45 -10.30 11.61
N GLU A 172 8.16 -11.22 12.24
CA GLU A 172 9.60 -11.46 12.00
C GLU A 172 9.83 -12.54 10.93
N ASN A 173 8.79 -13.28 10.57
CA ASN A 173 8.85 -14.31 9.54
C ASN A 173 8.81 -13.68 8.15
N ASN A 174 9.56 -14.26 7.20
CA ASN A 174 9.58 -13.82 5.80
C ASN A 174 8.35 -14.30 5.01
N ASN A 175 7.23 -14.49 5.68
CA ASN A 175 5.94 -14.88 5.06
C ASN A 175 4.83 -13.94 5.54
N LEU A 176 3.61 -14.17 5.07
CA LEU A 176 2.42 -13.39 5.41
C LEU A 176 1.44 -14.16 6.33
N ASP A 177 1.83 -15.31 6.88
CA ASP A 177 0.91 -16.21 7.59
C ASP A 177 0.13 -15.51 8.72
N SER A 178 0.81 -14.73 9.54
CA SER A 178 0.18 -14.00 10.64
C SER A 178 -0.77 -12.91 10.12
N THR A 179 -0.36 -12.21 9.07
CA THR A 179 -1.14 -11.17 8.41
C THR A 179 -2.37 -11.75 7.76
N LEU A 180 -2.24 -12.87 7.02
CA LEU A 180 -3.34 -13.54 6.35
C LEU A 180 -4.39 -14.09 7.33
N ARG A 181 -3.94 -14.73 8.43
CA ARG A 181 -4.88 -15.19 9.49
C ARG A 181 -5.63 -14.03 10.11
N TYR A 182 -4.97 -12.89 10.29
CA TYR A 182 -5.62 -11.69 10.79
C TYR A 182 -6.69 -11.19 9.80
N LEU A 183 -6.32 -11.06 8.52
CA LEU A 183 -7.23 -10.58 7.48
C LEU A 183 -8.43 -11.51 7.33
N ASP A 184 -8.21 -12.82 7.20
CA ASP A 184 -9.26 -13.83 7.07
C ASP A 184 -10.26 -13.73 8.22
N LYS A 185 -9.78 -13.66 9.45
CA LYS A 185 -10.63 -13.54 10.63
C LYS A 185 -11.51 -12.28 10.59
N TYR A 186 -10.91 -11.11 10.40
CA TYR A 186 -11.66 -9.86 10.50
C TYR A 186 -12.53 -9.56 9.29
N LEU A 187 -12.17 -10.08 8.12
CA LEU A 187 -13.04 -10.02 6.95
C LEU A 187 -14.26 -10.94 7.12
N LYS A 188 -14.12 -12.14 7.73
CA LYS A 188 -15.24 -13.00 8.10
C LYS A 188 -16.17 -12.33 9.11
N ASP A 189 -15.61 -11.72 10.15
CA ASP A 189 -16.41 -10.98 11.14
C ASP A 189 -17.25 -9.87 10.48
N ILE A 190 -16.73 -9.20 9.43
CA ILE A 190 -17.47 -8.19 8.67
C ILE A 190 -18.50 -8.83 7.74
N GLU A 191 -18.19 -9.96 7.11
CA GLU A 191 -19.12 -10.68 6.25
C GLU A 191 -20.33 -11.20 7.02
N ASP A 192 -20.12 -11.76 8.22
CA ASP A 192 -21.18 -12.26 9.10
C ASP A 192 -22.21 -11.20 9.47
N VAL A 193 -21.81 -9.92 9.46
CA VAL A 193 -22.72 -8.76 9.63
C VAL A 193 -23.51 -8.46 8.34
N GLY A 194 -23.36 -9.25 7.27
CA GLY A 194 -24.03 -9.03 5.98
C GLY A 194 -23.45 -7.85 5.17
N PHE A 195 -22.24 -7.42 5.52
CA PHE A 195 -21.63 -6.22 4.98
C PHE A 195 -21.24 -6.36 3.50
N PHE A 196 -20.76 -7.56 3.11
CA PHE A 196 -20.31 -7.80 1.72
C PHE A 196 -21.44 -8.27 0.80
N THR A 197 -22.43 -8.96 1.32
CA THR A 197 -23.54 -9.48 0.49
C THR A 197 -24.55 -8.42 0.10
N GLY A 198 -24.47 -7.20 0.66
CA GLY A 198 -25.48 -6.15 0.39
C GLY A 198 -26.86 -6.49 0.92
N ILE A 199 -26.98 -7.58 1.64
CA ILE A 199 -28.25 -8.05 2.24
C ILE A 199 -28.27 -7.64 3.70
N ILE A 200 -28.52 -6.37 3.96
CA ILE A 200 -29.35 -6.07 5.10
C ILE A 200 -30.77 -6.42 4.63
N LYS A 201 -31.18 -7.67 4.84
CA LYS A 201 -32.60 -8.00 4.73
C LYS A 201 -33.32 -7.13 5.75
N LYS A 202 -34.18 -6.24 5.23
CA LYS A 202 -35.23 -5.63 6.04
C LYS A 202 -36.11 -6.68 6.65
#